data_560b70391a7c03280a28b59e16f43a98
#
_entry.id   560b70391a7c03280a28b59e16f43a98
#
_cell.length_a   1.000
_cell.length_b   1.000
_cell.length_c   1.000
_cell.angle_alpha   90.00
_cell.angle_beta   90.00
_cell.angle_gamma   90.00
#
_symmetry.space_group_name_H-M   'P 1'
#
loop_
_entity.id
_entity.type
_entity.pdbx_description
1 polymer ?
#
loop_
_entity_poly.entity_id
_entity_poly.type
_entity_poly.pdbx_seq_one_letter_code
_entity_poly.pdbx_strand_id
1 'polypeptide(L)'
;MASDTLWQRLRGWIKPDMIRPGGIKPDGIRPDPTGRTVTPPLRDTAGSTRVADSLRALLDDPTIPAAVRSELAGDFARIEAMLDKLERGELHVAVFGRVSAGKSALGNALLGREAFTVGVLHGTTTDAEHAMLDEAQHDGLVLIDTPGINELDGEARERLAFEVAEVSDLVVFVCDGDLTREELDALKTLAATQRPLLLALNKADRYGRDELDSLLQHLRLRVAGLVRAEDVLAVAAHPAAQRVVEVDARGHEQVREQARLPDVAALRERLLAIAAREGKTLSAINAGLYAGRLTDQVSTRIAQTRQAVAAKLIRQYCLAKGVAVALNPIPVADLLAAAGLDAAMVVQLSRVYGLPLTRAESGRLVAVISAQLAALMGAIWGMQLVASALKGMSAGLSVVVTAAAQGALGWYATVLIGRAAERYLIAGKSWGEAGAKRAVADIVASLDRDSILREAREEILKRLKARRA
;
A
#
# COMPACT_ATOMS: atom_id res chain seq x y z
N MET A 1 -3.75 -19.98 14.02
CA MET A 1 -4.30 -20.70 12.85
C MET A 1 -5.10 -19.83 11.87
N ALA A 2 -5.58 -18.65 12.25
CA ALA A 2 -6.34 -17.78 11.33
C ALA A 2 -5.47 -16.86 10.46
N SER A 3 -4.27 -16.47 10.89
CA SER A 3 -3.36 -15.61 10.10
C SER A 3 -2.69 -16.32 8.93
N ASP A 4 -2.51 -17.65 9.02
CA ASP A 4 -1.91 -18.45 7.93
C ASP A 4 -2.84 -18.64 6.74
N THR A 5 -4.16 -18.59 6.95
CA THR A 5 -5.13 -18.84 5.88
C THR A 5 -5.22 -17.69 4.88
N LEU A 6 -5.09 -16.44 5.31
CA LEU A 6 -5.12 -15.29 4.40
C LEU A 6 -3.82 -15.21 3.58
N TRP A 7 -2.66 -15.39 4.25
CA TRP A 7 -1.35 -15.41 3.58
C TRP A 7 -1.17 -16.60 2.64
N GLN A 8 -1.68 -17.78 3.00
CA GLN A 8 -1.65 -18.94 2.11
C GLN A 8 -2.61 -18.77 0.92
N ARG A 9 -3.75 -18.13 1.11
CA ARG A 9 -4.68 -17.79 0.02
C ARG A 9 -4.10 -16.73 -0.93
N LEU A 10 -3.45 -15.70 -0.41
CA LEU A 10 -2.84 -14.64 -1.23
C LEU A 10 -1.54 -15.09 -1.92
N ARG A 11 -0.67 -15.88 -1.26
CA ARG A 11 0.53 -16.47 -1.89
C ARG A 11 0.22 -17.53 -2.94
N GLY A 12 -0.89 -18.24 -2.82
CA GLY A 12 -1.35 -19.17 -3.84
C GLY A 12 -1.75 -18.49 -5.16
N TRP A 13 -1.92 -17.16 -5.14
CA TRP A 13 -2.33 -16.35 -6.29
C TRP A 13 -1.15 -15.77 -7.08
N ILE A 14 -0.02 -15.52 -6.44
CA ILE A 14 1.18 -14.99 -7.09
C ILE A 14 2.17 -16.15 -7.29
N LYS A 15 1.82 -17.12 -8.14
CA LYS A 15 2.80 -18.07 -8.66
C LYS A 15 3.53 -17.41 -9.83
N PRO A 16 4.88 -17.41 -9.85
CA PRO A 16 5.69 -16.89 -10.95
C PRO A 16 5.39 -17.54 -12.31
N ASP A 17 4.72 -18.69 -12.33
CA ASP A 17 4.42 -19.45 -13.54
C ASP A 17 3.26 -18.90 -14.37
N MET A 18 2.53 -17.87 -13.91
CA MET A 18 1.46 -17.23 -14.70
C MET A 18 1.96 -16.17 -15.70
N ILE A 19 3.26 -15.89 -15.72
CA ILE A 19 3.87 -14.95 -16.66
C ILE A 19 4.74 -15.72 -17.68
N ARG A 20 4.24 -16.83 -18.23
CA ARG A 20 4.79 -17.42 -19.46
C ARG A 20 3.83 -17.13 -20.61
N PRO A 21 4.29 -16.54 -21.72
CA PRO A 21 3.46 -16.42 -22.91
C PRO A 21 3.30 -17.82 -23.51
N GLY A 22 2.27 -18.52 -23.07
CA GLY A 22 1.82 -19.76 -23.67
C GLY A 22 1.11 -19.45 -24.97
N GLY A 23 1.69 -19.84 -26.09
CA GLY A 23 1.08 -19.74 -27.41
C GLY A 23 -0.27 -20.45 -27.44
N ILE A 24 -1.33 -19.68 -27.59
CA ILE A 24 -2.67 -20.18 -27.86
C ILE A 24 -2.70 -20.60 -29.33
N LYS A 25 -2.80 -21.92 -29.58
CA LYS A 25 -3.12 -22.42 -30.91
C LYS A 25 -4.55 -21.99 -31.26
N PRO A 26 -4.81 -21.45 -32.46
CA PRO A 26 -6.16 -21.10 -32.86
C PRO A 26 -6.93 -22.38 -33.24
N ASP A 27 -7.80 -22.84 -32.36
CA ASP A 27 -8.78 -23.86 -32.73
C ASP A 27 -9.97 -23.24 -33.46
N GLY A 28 -10.13 -23.66 -34.66
CA GLY A 28 -11.20 -23.64 -35.63
C GLY A 28 -12.48 -22.83 -35.32
N ILE A 29 -12.55 -21.62 -35.85
CA ILE A 29 -13.80 -20.89 -36.02
C ILE A 29 -14.49 -21.48 -37.27
N ARG A 30 -15.60 -22.18 -37.07
CA ARG A 30 -16.53 -22.51 -38.17
C ARG A 30 -17.36 -21.29 -38.48
N PRO A 31 -17.44 -20.78 -39.72
CA PRO A 31 -18.31 -19.68 -40.04
C PRO A 31 -19.79 -20.08 -39.98
N ASP A 32 -20.58 -19.27 -39.28
CA ASP A 32 -22.04 -19.36 -39.26
C ASP A 32 -22.60 -18.89 -40.61
N PRO A 33 -23.50 -19.63 -41.24
CA PRO A 33 -24.07 -19.29 -42.53
C PRO A 33 -25.02 -18.07 -42.53
N THR A 34 -25.31 -17.45 -41.41
CA THR A 34 -26.26 -16.32 -41.31
C THR A 34 -25.63 -14.93 -41.28
N GLY A 35 -24.29 -14.80 -41.39
CA GLY A 35 -23.60 -13.52 -41.52
C GLY A 35 -23.73 -12.54 -40.33
N ARG A 36 -24.28 -12.98 -39.19
CA ARG A 36 -24.28 -12.18 -37.96
C ARG A 36 -23.01 -12.49 -37.17
N THR A 37 -22.10 -11.56 -37.09
CA THR A 37 -20.99 -11.57 -36.14
C THR A 37 -21.56 -11.54 -34.73
N VAL A 38 -21.78 -12.70 -34.15
CA VAL A 38 -22.04 -12.82 -32.71
C VAL A 38 -20.71 -12.64 -32.01
N THR A 39 -20.48 -11.43 -31.47
CA THR A 39 -19.38 -11.18 -30.53
C THR A 39 -19.57 -12.10 -29.34
N PRO A 40 -18.60 -12.99 -29.02
CA PRO A 40 -18.77 -13.85 -27.87
C PRO A 40 -18.80 -13.00 -26.61
N PRO A 41 -19.66 -13.33 -25.62
CA PRO A 41 -19.70 -12.61 -24.36
C PRO A 41 -18.36 -12.73 -23.66
N LEU A 42 -17.89 -11.60 -23.13
CA LEU A 42 -16.65 -11.42 -22.36
C LEU A 42 -16.39 -12.59 -21.39
N ARG A 43 -15.40 -13.42 -21.72
CA ARG A 43 -14.90 -14.50 -20.87
C ARG A 43 -13.78 -13.97 -19.97
N ASP A 44 -14.10 -13.37 -18.85
CA ASP A 44 -13.34 -13.52 -17.60
C ASP A 44 -14.09 -13.01 -16.36
N THR A 45 -15.29 -13.52 -16.14
CA THR A 45 -16.05 -13.29 -14.89
C THR A 45 -15.39 -13.97 -13.69
N ALA A 46 -14.63 -15.07 -13.89
CA ALA A 46 -14.04 -15.81 -12.79
C ALA A 46 -12.87 -15.05 -12.10
N GLY A 47 -12.08 -14.30 -12.83
CA GLY A 47 -10.96 -13.51 -12.28
C GLY A 47 -11.45 -12.30 -11.49
N SER A 48 -12.37 -11.51 -12.06
CA SER A 48 -12.93 -10.33 -11.40
C SER A 48 -13.75 -10.69 -10.16
N THR A 49 -14.54 -11.76 -10.19
CA THR A 49 -15.29 -12.26 -9.03
C THR A 49 -14.37 -12.64 -7.87
N ARG A 50 -13.26 -13.34 -8.13
CA ARG A 50 -12.30 -13.72 -7.09
C ARG A 50 -11.64 -12.48 -6.46
N VAL A 51 -11.30 -11.47 -7.26
CA VAL A 51 -10.75 -10.21 -6.73
C VAL A 51 -11.79 -9.51 -5.87
N ALA A 52 -13.04 -9.37 -6.33
CA ALA A 52 -14.12 -8.79 -5.54
C ALA A 52 -14.32 -9.52 -4.20
N ASP A 53 -14.30 -10.86 -4.20
CA ASP A 53 -14.40 -11.65 -2.96
C ASP A 53 -13.21 -11.42 -2.03
N SER A 54 -12.01 -11.23 -2.58
CA SER A 54 -10.81 -10.90 -1.79
C SER A 54 -10.89 -9.50 -1.19
N LEU A 55 -11.42 -8.51 -1.92
CA LEU A 55 -11.65 -7.16 -1.43
C LEU A 55 -12.68 -7.15 -0.29
N ARG A 56 -13.81 -7.84 -0.46
CA ARG A 56 -14.82 -8.01 0.61
C ARG A 56 -14.21 -8.68 1.84
N ALA A 57 -13.44 -9.75 1.66
CA ALA A 57 -12.78 -10.44 2.76
C ALA A 57 -11.81 -9.53 3.52
N LEU A 58 -11.11 -8.60 2.85
CA LEU A 58 -10.23 -7.62 3.48
C LEU A 58 -11.04 -6.55 4.25
N LEU A 59 -12.15 -6.06 3.67
CA LEU A 59 -13.02 -5.10 4.32
C LEU A 59 -13.67 -5.66 5.59
N ASP A 60 -14.10 -6.92 5.56
CA ASP A 60 -14.82 -7.59 6.64
C ASP A 60 -13.91 -8.32 7.63
N ASP A 61 -12.57 -8.22 7.49
CA ASP A 61 -11.64 -8.98 8.36
C ASP A 61 -11.73 -8.52 9.82
N PRO A 62 -12.31 -9.33 10.74
CA PRO A 62 -12.45 -8.97 12.14
C PRO A 62 -11.13 -9.00 12.90
N THR A 63 -10.06 -9.51 12.31
CA THR A 63 -8.74 -9.59 12.96
C THR A 63 -7.97 -8.26 12.89
N ILE A 64 -8.44 -7.31 12.07
CA ILE A 64 -7.85 -5.98 11.93
C ILE A 64 -8.30 -5.10 13.11
N PRO A 65 -7.38 -4.64 13.98
CA PRO A 65 -7.74 -3.79 15.12
C PRO A 65 -8.41 -2.48 14.68
N ALA A 66 -9.38 -2.00 15.45
CA ALA A 66 -10.10 -0.76 15.16
C ALA A 66 -9.16 0.46 15.01
N ALA A 67 -8.08 0.52 15.79
CA ALA A 67 -7.08 1.58 15.69
C ALA A 67 -6.38 1.57 14.31
N VAL A 68 -6.01 0.39 13.78
CA VAL A 68 -5.40 0.25 12.44
C VAL A 68 -6.41 0.61 11.35
N ARG A 69 -7.65 0.20 11.50
CA ARG A 69 -8.74 0.53 10.58
C ARG A 69 -9.01 2.04 10.52
N SER A 70 -8.98 2.71 11.67
CA SER A 70 -9.11 4.17 11.74
C SER A 70 -7.93 4.91 11.12
N GLU A 71 -6.71 4.42 11.32
CA GLU A 71 -5.50 5.01 10.74
C GLU A 71 -5.47 4.90 9.21
N LEU A 72 -5.95 3.78 8.67
CA LEU A 72 -5.98 3.48 7.23
C LEU A 72 -7.40 3.69 6.62
N ALA A 73 -8.24 4.51 7.23
CA ALA A 73 -9.63 4.70 6.80
C ALA A 73 -9.75 5.15 5.34
N GLY A 74 -8.86 6.03 4.88
CA GLY A 74 -8.82 6.47 3.48
C GLY A 74 -8.51 5.34 2.50
N ASP A 75 -7.60 4.42 2.86
CA ASP A 75 -7.25 3.27 2.03
C ASP A 75 -8.39 2.25 1.99
N PHE A 76 -9.08 2.02 3.11
CA PHE A 76 -10.27 1.18 3.17
C PHE A 76 -11.42 1.75 2.32
N ALA A 77 -11.66 3.06 2.37
CA ALA A 77 -12.66 3.71 1.52
C ALA A 77 -12.32 3.59 0.02
N ARG A 78 -11.05 3.61 -0.35
CA ARG A 78 -10.62 3.35 -1.73
C ARG A 78 -10.88 1.90 -2.15
N ILE A 79 -10.69 0.91 -1.27
CA ILE A 79 -11.04 -0.49 -1.55
C ILE A 79 -12.55 -0.63 -1.78
N GLU A 80 -13.38 0.02 -0.98
CA GLU A 80 -14.84 0.05 -1.17
C GLU A 80 -15.19 0.63 -2.55
N ALA A 81 -14.62 1.77 -2.92
CA ALA A 81 -14.82 2.37 -4.23
C ALA A 81 -14.35 1.48 -5.39
N MET A 82 -13.24 0.75 -5.22
CA MET A 82 -12.75 -0.22 -6.22
C MET A 82 -13.66 -1.44 -6.33
N LEU A 83 -14.23 -1.91 -5.22
CA LEU A 83 -15.21 -3.00 -5.22
C LEU A 83 -16.48 -2.59 -5.97
N ASP A 84 -17.05 -1.42 -5.64
CA ASP A 84 -18.21 -0.85 -6.31
C ASP A 84 -18.00 -0.70 -7.82
N LYS A 85 -16.81 -0.22 -8.21
CA LYS A 85 -16.39 -0.09 -9.61
C LYS A 85 -16.36 -1.45 -10.33
N LEU A 86 -15.78 -2.48 -9.70
CA LEU A 86 -15.74 -3.84 -10.25
C LEU A 86 -17.15 -4.42 -10.41
N GLU A 87 -18.03 -4.20 -9.45
CA GLU A 87 -19.43 -4.68 -9.47
C GLU A 87 -20.24 -3.99 -10.57
N ARG A 88 -20.01 -2.70 -10.80
CA ARG A 88 -20.62 -1.94 -11.89
C ARG A 88 -19.99 -2.23 -13.26
N GLY A 89 -18.86 -2.92 -13.30
CA GLY A 89 -18.12 -3.19 -14.55
C GLY A 89 -17.50 -1.95 -15.17
N GLU A 90 -17.19 -0.92 -14.37
CA GLU A 90 -16.62 0.35 -14.83
C GLU A 90 -15.13 0.22 -15.15
N LEU A 91 -14.72 0.84 -16.26
CA LEU A 91 -13.33 1.05 -16.65
C LEU A 91 -13.00 2.53 -16.56
N HIS A 92 -12.11 2.90 -15.69
CA HIS A 92 -11.70 4.28 -15.49
C HIS A 92 -10.50 4.64 -16.37
N VAL A 93 -10.67 5.66 -17.21
CA VAL A 93 -9.67 6.17 -18.15
C VAL A 93 -9.26 7.58 -17.75
N ALA A 94 -8.03 7.76 -17.30
CA ALA A 94 -7.52 9.08 -16.98
C ALA A 94 -6.98 9.79 -18.23
N VAL A 95 -7.31 11.06 -18.38
CA VAL A 95 -6.74 11.94 -19.41
C VAL A 95 -5.66 12.79 -18.76
N PHE A 96 -4.40 12.51 -19.10
CA PHE A 96 -3.22 13.07 -18.44
C PHE A 96 -2.32 13.80 -19.46
N GLY A 97 -1.60 14.83 -19.04
CA GLY A 97 -0.71 15.58 -19.92
C GLY A 97 -0.51 17.02 -19.48
N ARG A 98 0.26 17.76 -20.25
CA ARG A 98 0.62 19.16 -19.98
C ARG A 98 -0.62 20.08 -19.92
N VAL A 99 -0.48 21.18 -19.18
CA VAL A 99 -1.45 22.28 -19.25
C VAL A 99 -1.56 22.79 -20.69
N SER A 100 -2.76 23.09 -21.12
CA SER A 100 -3.07 23.53 -22.50
C SER A 100 -2.81 22.52 -23.63
N ALA A 101 -2.46 21.26 -23.31
CA ALA A 101 -2.44 20.18 -24.32
C ALA A 101 -3.85 19.83 -24.82
N GLY A 102 -4.90 20.27 -24.12
CA GLY A 102 -6.29 20.10 -24.51
C GLY A 102 -6.97 18.87 -23.90
N LYS A 103 -6.60 18.48 -22.68
CA LYS A 103 -7.18 17.32 -21.94
C LYS A 103 -8.69 17.40 -21.80
N SER A 104 -9.18 18.48 -21.17
CA SER A 104 -10.62 18.70 -20.95
C SER A 104 -11.39 18.82 -22.28
N ALA A 105 -10.80 19.47 -23.29
CA ALA A 105 -11.38 19.51 -24.62
C ALA A 105 -11.46 18.11 -25.27
N LEU A 106 -10.43 17.28 -25.09
CA LEU A 106 -10.42 15.90 -25.57
C LEU A 106 -11.48 15.05 -24.86
N GLY A 107 -11.58 15.19 -23.54
CA GLY A 107 -12.63 14.52 -22.76
C GLY A 107 -14.02 14.89 -23.25
N ASN A 108 -14.31 16.18 -23.43
CA ASN A 108 -15.59 16.68 -23.94
C ASN A 108 -15.86 16.17 -25.38
N ALA A 109 -14.85 16.18 -26.24
CA ALA A 109 -14.97 15.66 -27.61
C ALA A 109 -15.27 14.15 -27.65
N LEU A 110 -14.63 13.37 -26.78
CA LEU A 110 -14.90 11.94 -26.64
C LEU A 110 -16.32 11.69 -26.13
N LEU A 111 -16.78 12.48 -25.16
CA LEU A 111 -18.14 12.40 -24.59
C LEU A 111 -19.22 12.91 -25.55
N GLY A 112 -18.87 13.76 -26.53
CA GLY A 112 -19.83 14.44 -27.38
C GLY A 112 -20.68 15.48 -26.66
N ARG A 113 -20.28 15.91 -25.46
CA ARG A 113 -20.94 16.91 -24.60
C ARG A 113 -19.92 17.66 -23.74
N GLU A 114 -20.27 18.84 -23.28
CA GLU A 114 -19.49 19.61 -22.33
C GLU A 114 -19.71 19.05 -20.90
N ALA A 115 -18.77 18.23 -20.44
CA ALA A 115 -18.78 17.64 -19.10
C ALA A 115 -17.62 18.16 -18.24
N PHE A 116 -16.51 18.56 -18.88
CA PHE A 116 -15.32 19.08 -18.23
C PHE A 116 -15.15 20.57 -18.51
N THR A 117 -14.67 21.30 -17.51
CA THR A 117 -14.46 22.75 -17.64
C THR A 117 -13.25 23.05 -18.53
N VAL A 118 -13.46 23.74 -19.62
CA VAL A 118 -12.39 24.20 -20.51
C VAL A 118 -12.10 25.67 -20.25
N GLY A 119 -10.95 25.99 -19.62
CA GLY A 119 -10.54 27.36 -19.33
C GLY A 119 -9.42 27.84 -20.25
N VAL A 120 -9.45 29.15 -20.59
CA VAL A 120 -8.37 29.82 -21.33
C VAL A 120 -7.19 30.15 -20.40
N LEU A 121 -7.43 30.22 -19.08
CA LEU A 121 -6.42 30.44 -18.06
C LEU A 121 -5.78 29.11 -17.66
N HIS A 122 -4.49 29.11 -17.37
CA HIS A 122 -3.77 27.94 -16.87
C HIS A 122 -4.33 27.52 -15.51
N GLY A 123 -4.49 26.20 -15.27
CA GLY A 123 -4.88 25.64 -13.97
C GLY A 123 -6.38 25.71 -13.63
N THR A 124 -7.26 25.64 -14.63
CA THR A 124 -8.72 25.61 -14.40
C THR A 124 -9.20 24.31 -13.75
N THR A 125 -8.50 23.19 -13.97
CA THR A 125 -8.81 21.90 -13.33
C THR A 125 -7.93 21.74 -12.09
N THR A 126 -8.48 21.96 -10.91
CA THR A 126 -7.78 21.81 -9.62
C THR A 126 -7.96 20.42 -9.03
N ASP A 127 -9.10 19.79 -9.30
CA ASP A 127 -9.47 18.45 -8.83
C ASP A 127 -9.84 17.56 -10.02
N ALA A 128 -9.75 16.24 -9.84
CA ALA A 128 -10.15 15.29 -10.87
C ALA A 128 -11.67 15.27 -11.06
N GLU A 129 -12.13 15.54 -12.28
CA GLU A 129 -13.54 15.49 -12.65
C GLU A 129 -13.85 14.17 -13.37
N HIS A 130 -15.01 13.57 -13.10
CA HIS A 130 -15.43 12.27 -13.63
C HIS A 130 -16.65 12.42 -14.53
N ALA A 131 -16.66 11.75 -15.70
CA ALA A 131 -17.82 11.70 -16.57
C ALA A 131 -17.92 10.36 -17.32
N MET A 132 -19.13 9.81 -17.41
CA MET A 132 -19.37 8.55 -18.14
C MET A 132 -19.49 8.77 -19.64
N LEU A 133 -18.84 7.89 -20.41
CA LEU A 133 -18.95 7.85 -21.86
C LEU A 133 -20.15 6.98 -22.22
N ASP A 134 -21.23 7.64 -22.73
CA ASP A 134 -22.43 7.03 -23.31
C ASP A 134 -23.14 5.96 -22.43
N GLU A 135 -24.17 6.39 -21.71
CA GLU A 135 -24.96 5.56 -20.78
C GLU A 135 -25.79 4.46 -21.47
N ALA A 136 -25.94 4.50 -22.79
CA ALA A 136 -26.92 3.66 -23.50
C ALA A 136 -26.33 2.44 -24.23
N GLN A 137 -25.04 2.38 -24.54
CA GLN A 137 -24.49 1.32 -25.42
C GLN A 137 -23.20 0.64 -24.97
N HIS A 138 -22.46 1.14 -23.97
CA HIS A 138 -21.16 0.56 -23.61
C HIS A 138 -20.96 0.53 -22.10
N ASP A 139 -20.73 -0.65 -21.59
CA ASP A 139 -20.47 -0.94 -20.19
C ASP A 139 -19.41 -0.02 -19.57
N GLY A 140 -19.88 1.04 -18.85
CA GLY A 140 -19.13 1.62 -17.76
C GLY A 140 -17.77 2.27 -18.07
N LEU A 141 -17.53 2.89 -19.24
CA LEU A 141 -16.29 3.64 -19.47
C LEU A 141 -16.42 5.04 -18.85
N VAL A 142 -15.60 5.32 -17.84
CA VAL A 142 -15.58 6.58 -17.09
C VAL A 142 -14.31 7.35 -17.45
N LEU A 143 -14.45 8.57 -17.97
CA LEU A 143 -13.35 9.48 -18.21
C LEU A 143 -13.06 10.30 -16.95
N ILE A 144 -11.76 10.45 -16.64
CA ILE A 144 -11.27 11.26 -15.52
C ILE A 144 -10.37 12.34 -16.09
N ASP A 145 -10.79 13.61 -16.00
CA ASP A 145 -9.90 14.74 -16.32
C ASP A 145 -8.97 15.05 -15.16
N THR A 146 -7.71 15.34 -15.44
CA THR A 146 -6.68 15.53 -14.42
C THR A 146 -6.01 16.89 -14.52
N PRO A 147 -5.49 17.46 -13.41
CA PRO A 147 -4.67 18.66 -13.45
C PRO A 147 -3.46 18.53 -14.38
N GLY A 148 -2.97 19.64 -14.92
CA GLY A 148 -1.83 19.66 -15.84
C GLY A 148 -0.49 19.50 -15.14
N ILE A 149 0.43 18.76 -15.76
CA ILE A 149 1.73 18.39 -15.17
C ILE A 149 2.77 19.51 -15.06
N ASN A 150 2.63 20.60 -15.80
CA ASN A 150 3.63 21.67 -15.85
C ASN A 150 3.53 22.71 -14.72
N GLU A 151 2.46 22.66 -13.93
CA GLU A 151 2.28 23.53 -12.76
C GLU A 151 2.94 22.99 -11.51
N LEU A 152 3.49 21.79 -11.59
CA LEU A 152 4.06 21.04 -10.49
C LEU A 152 5.57 20.91 -10.63
N ASP A 153 6.29 20.94 -9.50
CA ASP A 153 7.69 20.55 -9.44
C ASP A 153 7.89 19.05 -9.69
N GLY A 154 9.14 18.58 -9.77
CA GLY A 154 9.46 17.21 -10.11
C GLY A 154 8.79 16.18 -9.20
N GLU A 155 8.84 16.36 -7.87
CA GLU A 155 8.28 15.43 -6.89
C GLU A 155 6.74 15.46 -6.87
N ALA A 156 6.13 16.65 -6.99
CA ALA A 156 4.68 16.78 -7.04
C ALA A 156 4.10 16.19 -8.34
N ARG A 157 4.84 16.31 -9.46
CA ARG A 157 4.50 15.70 -10.74
C ARG A 157 4.51 14.18 -10.66
N GLU A 158 5.57 13.60 -10.08
CA GLU A 158 5.68 12.16 -9.88
C GLU A 158 4.54 11.64 -8.99
N ARG A 159 4.23 12.36 -7.91
CA ARG A 159 3.09 12.03 -7.02
C ARG A 159 1.77 12.05 -7.77
N LEU A 160 1.49 13.10 -8.55
CA LEU A 160 0.27 13.18 -9.35
C LEU A 160 0.17 12.02 -10.36
N ALA A 161 1.27 11.64 -11.01
CA ALA A 161 1.28 10.50 -11.93
C ALA A 161 0.92 9.19 -11.20
N PHE A 162 1.42 8.97 -9.98
CA PHE A 162 1.04 7.82 -9.15
C PHE A 162 -0.41 7.89 -8.70
N GLU A 163 -0.90 9.03 -8.24
CA GLU A 163 -2.30 9.21 -7.82
C GLU A 163 -3.27 8.93 -8.98
N VAL A 164 -2.99 9.47 -10.16
CA VAL A 164 -3.77 9.20 -11.38
C VAL A 164 -3.75 7.71 -11.73
N ALA A 165 -2.57 7.10 -11.66
CA ALA A 165 -2.45 5.67 -11.90
C ALA A 165 -3.22 4.83 -10.87
N GLU A 166 -3.35 5.25 -9.62
CA GLU A 166 -4.10 4.50 -8.60
C GLU A 166 -5.61 4.49 -8.85
N VAL A 167 -6.17 5.55 -9.40
CA VAL A 167 -7.62 5.67 -9.63
C VAL A 167 -8.07 5.22 -11.02
N SER A 168 -7.14 5.09 -11.98
CA SER A 168 -7.44 4.73 -13.36
C SER A 168 -6.97 3.32 -13.73
N ASP A 169 -7.62 2.70 -14.70
CA ASP A 169 -7.26 1.40 -15.27
C ASP A 169 -6.46 1.54 -16.57
N LEU A 170 -6.62 2.70 -17.22
CA LEU A 170 -5.99 3.05 -18.47
C LEU A 170 -5.70 4.55 -18.46
N VAL A 171 -4.60 4.97 -19.07
CA VAL A 171 -4.24 6.38 -19.16
C VAL A 171 -4.09 6.79 -20.62
N VAL A 172 -4.75 7.90 -21.00
CA VAL A 172 -4.53 8.61 -22.26
C VAL A 172 -3.61 9.79 -21.99
N PHE A 173 -2.36 9.67 -22.41
CA PHE A 173 -1.41 10.77 -22.34
C PHE A 173 -1.59 11.71 -23.52
N VAL A 174 -1.86 12.99 -23.26
CA VAL A 174 -2.14 14.00 -24.29
C VAL A 174 -0.95 14.93 -24.47
N CYS A 175 -0.45 15.02 -25.69
CA CYS A 175 0.53 16.02 -26.11
C CYS A 175 -0.01 16.82 -27.31
N ASP A 176 0.57 17.98 -27.61
CA ASP A 176 0.17 18.84 -28.73
C ASP A 176 1.35 19.16 -29.69
N GLY A 177 2.36 18.29 -29.67
CA GLY A 177 3.56 18.34 -30.48
C GLY A 177 4.53 17.25 -30.08
N ASP A 178 5.83 17.47 -30.33
CA ASP A 178 6.85 16.58 -29.82
C ASP A 178 6.91 16.64 -28.29
N LEU A 179 7.24 15.50 -27.65
CA LEU A 179 7.30 15.39 -26.21
C LEU A 179 8.47 16.20 -25.63
N THR A 180 8.22 17.04 -24.66
CA THR A 180 9.26 17.64 -23.84
C THR A 180 9.94 16.59 -22.97
N ARG A 181 11.04 16.95 -22.32
CA ARG A 181 11.72 16.06 -21.40
C ARG A 181 10.84 15.71 -20.20
N GLU A 182 10.14 16.69 -19.67
CA GLU A 182 9.22 16.53 -18.52
C GLU A 182 8.04 15.62 -18.87
N GLU A 183 7.48 15.76 -20.08
CA GLU A 183 6.39 14.89 -20.56
C GLU A 183 6.86 13.45 -20.74
N LEU A 184 8.06 13.25 -21.27
CA LEU A 184 8.64 11.92 -21.43
C LEU A 184 8.94 11.27 -20.07
N ASP A 185 9.43 12.02 -19.09
CA ASP A 185 9.71 11.50 -17.77
C ASP A 185 8.41 11.17 -17.00
N ALA A 186 7.36 11.99 -17.14
CA ALA A 186 6.03 11.67 -16.62
C ALA A 186 5.45 10.40 -17.29
N LEU A 187 5.62 10.25 -18.60
CA LEU A 187 5.18 9.07 -19.33
C LEU A 187 5.92 7.80 -18.86
N LYS A 188 7.23 7.87 -18.58
CA LYS A 188 8.01 6.77 -18.00
C LYS A 188 7.51 6.38 -16.61
N THR A 189 7.20 7.38 -15.77
CA THR A 189 6.64 7.16 -14.43
C THR A 189 5.30 6.42 -14.52
N LEU A 190 4.41 6.85 -15.43
CA LEU A 190 3.14 6.16 -15.68
C LEU A 190 3.36 4.74 -16.21
N ALA A 191 4.29 4.54 -17.16
CA ALA A 191 4.62 3.22 -17.69
C ALA A 191 5.13 2.25 -16.60
N ALA A 192 5.89 2.75 -15.63
CA ALA A 192 6.36 1.96 -14.50
C ALA A 192 5.22 1.41 -13.62
N THR A 193 4.03 2.00 -13.67
CA THR A 193 2.84 1.49 -12.98
C THR A 193 2.18 0.30 -13.66
N GLN A 194 2.70 -0.11 -14.84
CA GLN A 194 2.23 -1.24 -15.66
C GLN A 194 0.77 -1.12 -16.13
N ARG A 195 0.22 0.08 -16.17
CA ARG A 195 -1.09 0.34 -16.75
C ARG A 195 -0.99 0.55 -18.25
N PRO A 196 -2.00 0.12 -19.04
CA PRO A 196 -2.04 0.45 -20.46
C PRO A 196 -2.02 1.95 -20.67
N LEU A 197 -1.17 2.38 -21.62
CA LEU A 197 -1.00 3.78 -21.98
C LEU A 197 -1.32 3.97 -23.46
N LEU A 198 -2.11 5.01 -23.77
CA LEU A 198 -2.28 5.55 -25.10
C LEU A 198 -1.63 6.93 -25.17
N LEU A 199 -1.02 7.28 -26.28
CA LEU A 199 -0.51 8.62 -26.55
C LEU A 199 -1.39 9.29 -27.61
N ALA A 200 -2.07 10.37 -27.22
CA ALA A 200 -2.91 11.18 -28.10
C ALA A 200 -2.17 12.46 -28.50
N LEU A 201 -1.74 12.57 -29.74
CA LEU A 201 -1.26 13.81 -30.35
C LEU A 201 -2.46 14.67 -30.69
N ASN A 202 -2.79 15.61 -29.80
CA ASN A 202 -3.92 16.53 -30.02
C ASN A 202 -3.53 17.74 -30.89
N LYS A 203 -4.52 18.45 -31.35
CA LYS A 203 -4.38 19.57 -32.28
C LYS A 203 -3.73 19.16 -33.63
N ALA A 204 -4.01 17.94 -34.05
CA ALA A 204 -3.48 17.38 -35.32
C ALA A 204 -3.91 18.19 -36.56
N ASP A 205 -5.00 18.94 -36.45
CA ASP A 205 -5.50 19.87 -37.47
C ASP A 205 -4.54 21.01 -37.80
N ARG A 206 -3.49 21.24 -37.00
CA ARG A 206 -2.47 22.26 -37.19
C ARG A 206 -1.35 21.84 -38.14
N TYR A 207 -1.23 20.53 -38.43
CA TYR A 207 -0.16 19.96 -39.24
C TYR A 207 -0.66 19.56 -40.64
N GLY A 208 0.20 19.73 -41.62
CA GLY A 208 0.00 19.11 -42.95
C GLY A 208 0.15 17.57 -42.85
N ARG A 209 -0.37 16.85 -43.84
CA ARG A 209 -0.35 15.38 -43.85
C ARG A 209 1.06 14.81 -43.65
N ASP A 210 2.01 15.23 -44.48
CA ASP A 210 3.39 14.71 -44.42
C ASP A 210 4.11 15.07 -43.13
N GLU A 211 3.81 16.23 -42.57
CA GLU A 211 4.34 16.69 -41.29
C GLU A 211 3.75 15.89 -40.12
N LEU A 212 2.43 15.64 -40.14
CA LEU A 212 1.75 14.83 -39.16
C LEU A 212 2.26 13.39 -39.14
N ASP A 213 2.43 12.78 -40.35
CA ASP A 213 2.94 11.42 -40.47
C ASP A 213 4.38 11.31 -39.95
N SER A 214 5.22 12.30 -40.28
CA SER A 214 6.60 12.38 -39.77
C SER A 214 6.63 12.53 -38.24
N LEU A 215 5.79 13.40 -37.68
CA LEU A 215 5.70 13.61 -36.22
C LEU A 215 5.19 12.36 -35.50
N LEU A 216 4.17 11.69 -36.03
CA LEU A 216 3.67 10.43 -35.44
C LEU A 216 4.73 9.33 -35.49
N GLN A 217 5.49 9.22 -36.60
CA GLN A 217 6.59 8.27 -36.69
C GLN A 217 7.67 8.58 -35.67
N HIS A 218 8.03 9.84 -35.48
CA HIS A 218 8.99 10.29 -34.47
C HIS A 218 8.52 9.96 -33.05
N LEU A 219 7.26 10.29 -32.74
CA LEU A 219 6.67 9.97 -31.43
C LEU A 219 6.67 8.46 -31.14
N ARG A 220 6.29 7.62 -32.13
CA ARG A 220 6.33 6.16 -31.99
C ARG A 220 7.71 5.63 -31.66
N LEU A 221 8.74 6.17 -32.31
CA LEU A 221 10.14 5.80 -32.00
C LEU A 221 10.56 6.26 -30.60
N ARG A 222 10.14 7.46 -30.22
CA ARG A 222 10.54 8.09 -28.96
C ARG A 222 9.91 7.43 -27.73
N VAL A 223 8.68 6.90 -27.87
CA VAL A 223 7.98 6.18 -26.81
C VAL A 223 8.06 4.66 -26.95
N ALA A 224 8.93 4.17 -27.84
CA ALA A 224 9.11 2.73 -28.03
C ALA A 224 9.45 2.03 -26.70
N GLY A 225 8.74 0.93 -26.41
CA GLY A 225 8.86 0.20 -25.12
C GLY A 225 8.03 0.77 -23.97
N LEU A 226 7.46 1.98 -24.10
CA LEU A 226 6.53 2.58 -23.12
C LEU A 226 5.08 2.49 -23.61
N VAL A 227 4.86 2.81 -24.89
CA VAL A 227 3.54 2.80 -25.55
C VAL A 227 3.66 1.98 -26.84
N ARG A 228 2.65 1.18 -27.16
CA ARG A 228 2.63 0.42 -28.41
C ARG A 228 2.45 1.37 -29.60
N ALA A 229 3.06 1.09 -30.73
CA ALA A 229 2.97 1.94 -31.92
C ALA A 229 1.53 2.19 -32.39
N GLU A 230 0.64 1.20 -32.23
CA GLU A 230 -0.78 1.27 -32.54
C GLU A 230 -1.59 2.14 -31.55
N ASP A 231 -1.04 2.42 -30.37
CA ASP A 231 -1.63 3.24 -29.31
C ASP A 231 -1.13 4.69 -29.36
N VAL A 232 -0.38 5.07 -30.39
CA VAL A 232 0.02 6.46 -30.69
C VAL A 232 -0.88 7.01 -31.80
N LEU A 233 -1.84 7.87 -31.42
CA LEU A 233 -2.94 8.31 -32.27
C LEU A 233 -2.98 9.82 -32.39
N ALA A 234 -3.31 10.33 -33.60
CA ALA A 234 -3.59 11.74 -33.82
C ALA A 234 -5.06 12.04 -33.54
N VAL A 235 -5.33 13.18 -32.92
CA VAL A 235 -6.68 13.67 -32.63
C VAL A 235 -6.77 15.20 -32.79
N ALA A 236 -7.96 15.71 -33.07
CA ALA A 236 -8.26 17.13 -33.06
C ALA A 236 -9.51 17.38 -32.21
N ALA A 237 -9.31 17.58 -30.90
CA ALA A 237 -10.41 17.73 -29.96
C ALA A 237 -11.23 19.00 -30.13
N HIS A 238 -10.57 20.07 -30.55
CA HIS A 238 -11.20 21.36 -30.85
C HIS A 238 -10.49 22.00 -32.05
N PRO A 239 -10.81 21.51 -33.29
CA PRO A 239 -10.14 21.99 -34.49
C PRO A 239 -10.49 23.46 -34.78
N ALA A 240 -9.52 24.18 -35.35
CA ALA A 240 -9.75 25.56 -35.74
C ALA A 240 -10.84 25.67 -36.81
N ALA A 241 -11.67 26.71 -36.72
CA ALA A 241 -12.68 26.98 -37.73
C ALA A 241 -12.02 27.16 -39.13
N GLN A 242 -12.66 26.60 -40.14
CA GLN A 242 -12.21 26.72 -41.51
C GLN A 242 -12.79 28.00 -42.11
N ARG A 243 -11.93 28.80 -42.74
CA ARG A 243 -12.38 29.94 -43.52
C ARG A 243 -12.79 29.43 -44.91
N VAL A 244 -14.07 29.53 -45.21
CA VAL A 244 -14.63 29.19 -46.51
C VAL A 244 -14.93 30.51 -47.22
N VAL A 245 -14.39 30.68 -48.44
CA VAL A 245 -14.69 31.81 -49.30
C VAL A 245 -15.84 31.38 -50.21
N GLU A 246 -17.01 31.90 -49.95
CA GLU A 246 -18.17 31.73 -50.84
C GLU A 246 -18.16 32.87 -51.86
N VAL A 247 -18.09 32.51 -53.17
CA VAL A 247 -18.18 33.50 -54.27
C VAL A 247 -19.62 33.48 -54.76
N ASP A 248 -20.29 34.63 -54.69
CA ASP A 248 -21.65 34.75 -55.20
C ASP A 248 -21.68 34.77 -56.74
N ALA A 249 -22.88 34.66 -57.33
CA ALA A 249 -23.06 34.67 -58.79
C ALA A 249 -22.62 36.00 -59.47
N ARG A 250 -22.28 37.02 -58.67
CA ARG A 250 -21.77 38.33 -59.13
C ARG A 250 -20.28 38.51 -58.88
N GLY A 251 -19.58 37.46 -58.36
CA GLY A 251 -18.16 37.49 -58.13
C GLY A 251 -17.73 38.13 -56.81
N HIS A 252 -18.66 38.41 -55.86
CA HIS A 252 -18.30 38.94 -54.58
C HIS A 252 -17.88 37.79 -53.65
N GLU A 253 -16.72 37.95 -53.01
CA GLU A 253 -16.20 37.01 -52.04
C GLU A 253 -16.76 37.31 -50.64
N GLN A 254 -17.38 36.30 -50.00
CA GLN A 254 -17.76 36.37 -48.60
C GLN A 254 -16.94 35.32 -47.83
N VAL A 255 -16.17 35.77 -46.88
CA VAL A 255 -15.43 34.89 -45.99
C VAL A 255 -16.34 34.47 -44.85
N ARG A 256 -16.61 33.18 -44.77
CA ARG A 256 -17.41 32.57 -43.70
C ARG A 256 -16.49 31.66 -42.87
N GLU A 257 -16.57 31.80 -41.56
CA GLU A 257 -15.94 30.86 -40.66
C GLU A 257 -16.90 29.68 -40.41
N GLN A 258 -16.49 28.49 -40.79
CA GLN A 258 -17.24 27.26 -40.57
C GLN A 258 -16.56 26.44 -39.46
N ALA A 259 -17.28 26.18 -38.39
CA ALA A 259 -16.80 25.30 -37.30
C ALA A 259 -16.57 23.89 -37.84
N ARG A 260 -15.46 23.28 -37.43
CA ARG A 260 -15.15 21.89 -37.76
C ARG A 260 -15.52 21.01 -36.60
N LEU A 261 -16.02 19.81 -36.88
CA LEU A 261 -16.29 18.80 -35.87
C LEU A 261 -14.99 18.24 -35.29
N PRO A 262 -14.97 17.88 -34.01
CA PRO A 262 -13.86 17.17 -33.41
C PRO A 262 -13.54 15.88 -34.17
N ASP A 263 -12.26 15.60 -34.38
CA ASP A 263 -11.76 14.34 -34.93
C ASP A 263 -11.07 13.54 -33.82
N VAL A 264 -11.85 12.67 -33.19
CA VAL A 264 -11.43 11.78 -32.08
C VAL A 264 -11.84 10.34 -32.32
N ALA A 265 -12.31 10.01 -33.53
CA ALA A 265 -12.90 8.71 -33.86
C ALA A 265 -11.91 7.56 -33.63
N ALA A 266 -10.68 7.66 -34.10
CA ALA A 266 -9.68 6.62 -33.97
C ALA A 266 -9.34 6.33 -32.47
N LEU A 267 -9.25 7.38 -31.65
CA LEU A 267 -9.01 7.21 -30.21
C LEU A 267 -10.22 6.59 -29.52
N ARG A 268 -11.44 7.03 -29.89
CA ARG A 268 -12.68 6.47 -29.33
C ARG A 268 -12.83 4.99 -29.65
N GLU A 269 -12.61 4.60 -30.91
CA GLU A 269 -12.64 3.18 -31.32
C GLU A 269 -11.60 2.36 -30.57
N ARG A 270 -10.40 2.90 -30.38
CA ARG A 270 -9.34 2.21 -29.66
C ARG A 270 -9.69 2.02 -28.18
N LEU A 271 -10.23 3.04 -27.51
CA LEU A 271 -10.69 2.97 -26.12
C LEU A 271 -11.81 1.92 -25.95
N LEU A 272 -12.79 1.93 -26.85
CA LEU A 272 -13.89 0.97 -26.84
C LEU A 272 -13.40 -0.46 -27.11
N ALA A 273 -12.44 -0.65 -28.01
CA ALA A 273 -11.85 -1.96 -28.27
C ALA A 273 -11.10 -2.51 -27.06
N ILE A 274 -10.36 -1.67 -26.32
CA ILE A 274 -9.69 -2.06 -25.09
C ILE A 274 -10.72 -2.37 -24.00
N ALA A 275 -11.72 -1.51 -23.81
CA ALA A 275 -12.78 -1.72 -22.82
C ALA A 275 -13.52 -3.04 -23.04
N ALA A 276 -13.89 -3.32 -24.29
CA ALA A 276 -14.60 -4.54 -24.66
C ALA A 276 -13.77 -5.82 -24.46
N ARG A 277 -12.46 -5.77 -24.72
CA ARG A 277 -11.59 -6.96 -24.64
C ARG A 277 -11.01 -7.21 -23.26
N GLU A 278 -10.61 -6.17 -22.57
CA GLU A 278 -9.74 -6.26 -21.39
C GLU A 278 -10.27 -5.47 -20.17
N GLY A 279 -11.34 -4.68 -20.33
CA GLY A 279 -11.79 -3.73 -19.32
C GLY A 279 -11.98 -4.32 -17.92
N LYS A 280 -12.74 -5.41 -17.80
CA LYS A 280 -12.96 -6.09 -16.51
C LYS A 280 -11.68 -6.68 -15.92
N THR A 281 -10.81 -7.23 -16.76
CA THR A 281 -9.52 -7.79 -16.33
C THR A 281 -8.59 -6.70 -15.83
N LEU A 282 -8.50 -5.56 -16.52
CA LEU A 282 -7.68 -4.42 -16.12
C LEU A 282 -8.12 -3.86 -14.76
N SER A 283 -9.43 -3.63 -14.60
CA SER A 283 -10.01 -3.15 -13.36
C SER A 283 -9.74 -4.11 -12.19
N ALA A 284 -9.90 -5.43 -12.44
CA ALA A 284 -9.62 -6.46 -11.44
C ALA A 284 -8.12 -6.51 -11.06
N ILE A 285 -7.21 -6.44 -12.03
CA ILE A 285 -5.77 -6.44 -11.76
C ILE A 285 -5.40 -5.23 -10.91
N ASN A 286 -5.88 -4.02 -11.25
CA ASN A 286 -5.57 -2.81 -10.51
C ASN A 286 -6.09 -2.86 -9.08
N ALA A 287 -7.32 -3.31 -8.88
CA ALA A 287 -7.90 -3.49 -7.56
C ALA A 287 -7.14 -4.54 -6.73
N GLY A 288 -6.72 -5.65 -7.36
CA GLY A 288 -5.91 -6.69 -6.72
C GLY A 288 -4.52 -6.20 -6.29
N LEU A 289 -3.86 -5.42 -7.14
CA LEU A 289 -2.55 -4.83 -6.82
C LEU A 289 -2.65 -3.82 -5.66
N TYR A 290 -3.70 -2.99 -5.65
CA TYR A 290 -3.93 -2.05 -4.55
C TYR A 290 -4.23 -2.78 -3.24
N ALA A 291 -5.11 -3.79 -3.27
CA ALA A 291 -5.43 -4.61 -2.10
C ALA A 291 -4.19 -5.34 -1.55
N GLY A 292 -3.31 -5.83 -2.41
CA GLY A 292 -2.04 -6.44 -1.99
C GLY A 292 -1.17 -5.47 -1.21
N ARG A 293 -0.98 -4.25 -1.71
CA ARG A 293 -0.22 -3.20 -1.01
C ARG A 293 -0.85 -2.80 0.32
N LEU A 294 -2.18 -2.63 0.36
CA LEU A 294 -2.88 -2.32 1.60
C LEU A 294 -2.75 -3.45 2.62
N THR A 295 -2.82 -4.72 2.20
CA THR A 295 -2.63 -5.87 3.08
C THR A 295 -1.25 -5.84 3.75
N ASP A 296 -0.20 -5.50 3.01
CA ASP A 296 1.16 -5.34 3.57
C ASP A 296 1.24 -4.18 4.56
N GLN A 297 0.60 -3.05 4.27
CA GLN A 297 0.53 -1.91 5.18
C GLN A 297 -0.25 -2.27 6.46
N VAL A 298 -1.42 -2.89 6.34
CA VAL A 298 -2.23 -3.37 7.47
C VAL A 298 -1.42 -4.33 8.34
N SER A 299 -0.73 -5.31 7.72
CA SER A 299 0.11 -6.26 8.44
C SER A 299 1.23 -5.58 9.22
N THR A 300 1.88 -4.60 8.60
CA THR A 300 2.94 -3.79 9.23
C THR A 300 2.38 -2.97 10.41
N ARG A 301 1.23 -2.32 10.23
CA ARG A 301 0.57 -1.53 11.30
C ARG A 301 0.09 -2.39 12.44
N ILE A 302 -0.47 -3.56 12.16
CA ILE A 302 -0.83 -4.54 13.20
C ILE A 302 0.40 -4.96 14.00
N ALA A 303 1.52 -5.27 13.34
CA ALA A 303 2.76 -5.63 14.00
C ALA A 303 3.27 -4.51 14.92
N GLN A 304 3.31 -3.26 14.42
CA GLN A 304 3.71 -2.08 15.21
C GLN A 304 2.78 -1.85 16.41
N THR A 305 1.47 -1.94 16.22
CA THR A 305 0.47 -1.79 17.29
C THR A 305 0.65 -2.87 18.37
N ARG A 306 0.82 -4.13 17.96
CA ARG A 306 1.09 -5.23 18.88
C ARG A 306 2.37 -5.02 19.66
N GLN A 307 3.43 -4.57 19.01
CA GLN A 307 4.72 -4.28 19.65
C GLN A 307 4.61 -3.14 20.67
N ALA A 308 3.88 -2.06 20.36
CA ALA A 308 3.65 -0.95 21.29
C ALA A 308 2.85 -1.41 22.53
N VAL A 309 1.81 -2.20 22.34
CA VAL A 309 1.00 -2.77 23.43
C VAL A 309 1.85 -3.74 24.28
N ALA A 310 2.64 -4.59 23.65
CA ALA A 310 3.53 -5.53 24.32
C ALA A 310 4.59 -4.80 25.17
N ALA A 311 5.21 -3.75 24.63
CA ALA A 311 6.18 -2.94 25.37
C ALA A 311 5.56 -2.28 26.61
N LYS A 312 4.35 -1.71 26.49
CA LYS A 312 3.60 -1.14 27.61
C LYS A 312 3.27 -2.21 28.68
N LEU A 313 2.83 -3.37 28.21
CA LEU A 313 2.51 -4.51 29.08
C LEU A 313 3.75 -4.99 29.85
N ILE A 314 4.86 -5.23 29.16
CA ILE A 314 6.13 -5.63 29.79
C ILE A 314 6.53 -4.61 30.85
N ARG A 315 6.48 -3.31 30.55
CA ARG A 315 6.82 -2.24 31.49
C ARG A 315 5.93 -2.26 32.74
N GLN A 316 4.63 -2.53 32.60
CA GLN A 316 3.71 -2.64 33.74
C GLN A 316 4.10 -3.80 34.67
N TYR A 317 4.43 -4.97 34.11
CA TYR A 317 4.87 -6.13 34.89
C TYR A 317 6.26 -5.93 35.50
N CYS A 318 7.18 -5.26 34.80
CA CYS A 318 8.48 -4.87 35.32
C CYS A 318 8.33 -3.97 36.57
N LEU A 319 7.44 -2.97 36.49
CA LEU A 319 7.16 -2.08 37.62
C LEU A 319 6.54 -2.86 38.82
N ALA A 320 5.54 -3.68 38.54
CA ALA A 320 4.89 -4.48 39.57
C ALA A 320 5.89 -5.39 40.30
N LYS A 321 6.69 -6.14 39.53
CA LYS A 321 7.71 -7.05 40.10
C LYS A 321 8.85 -6.29 40.77
N GLY A 322 9.35 -5.21 40.16
CA GLY A 322 10.43 -4.39 40.74
C GLY A 322 10.03 -3.80 42.10
N VAL A 323 8.80 -3.29 42.22
CA VAL A 323 8.27 -2.78 43.51
C VAL A 323 8.03 -3.92 44.52
N ALA A 324 7.48 -5.05 44.09
CA ALA A 324 7.27 -6.21 44.97
C ALA A 324 8.58 -6.71 45.56
N VAL A 325 9.63 -6.88 44.76
CA VAL A 325 10.97 -7.29 45.19
C VAL A 325 11.61 -6.24 46.11
N ALA A 326 11.42 -4.94 45.83
CA ALA A 326 11.95 -3.89 46.70
C ALA A 326 11.27 -3.80 48.08
N LEU A 327 10.02 -4.23 48.21
CA LEU A 327 9.26 -4.18 49.46
C LEU A 327 9.41 -5.43 50.31
N ASN A 328 9.83 -6.56 49.74
CA ASN A 328 9.84 -7.85 50.42
C ASN A 328 11.19 -8.54 50.30
N PRO A 329 12.07 -8.42 51.32
CA PRO A 329 13.45 -8.93 51.25
C PRO A 329 13.58 -10.42 51.53
N ILE A 330 12.51 -11.23 51.50
CA ILE A 330 12.54 -12.67 51.85
C ILE A 330 12.85 -13.49 50.57
N PRO A 331 14.01 -14.20 50.52
CA PRO A 331 14.54 -14.71 49.23
C PRO A 331 13.79 -15.88 48.56
N VAL A 332 13.02 -16.69 49.31
CA VAL A 332 12.51 -17.98 48.77
C VAL A 332 11.03 -17.95 48.38
N ALA A 333 10.17 -17.30 49.17
CA ALA A 333 8.74 -17.17 48.82
C ALA A 333 8.54 -16.23 47.62
N ASP A 334 9.46 -15.31 47.43
CA ASP A 334 9.44 -14.27 46.38
C ASP A 334 9.76 -14.84 44.97
N LEU A 335 10.52 -15.93 44.89
CA LEU A 335 10.92 -16.54 43.62
C LEU A 335 9.72 -17.17 42.88
N LEU A 336 8.83 -17.85 43.64
CA LEU A 336 7.60 -18.45 43.08
C LEU A 336 6.57 -17.39 42.69
N ALA A 337 6.41 -16.36 43.53
CA ALA A 337 5.53 -15.23 43.21
C ALA A 337 6.02 -14.43 41.99
N ALA A 338 7.34 -14.22 41.91
CA ALA A 338 7.99 -13.56 40.77
C ALA A 338 7.84 -14.34 39.47
N ALA A 339 7.99 -15.67 39.51
CA ALA A 339 7.77 -16.53 38.34
C ALA A 339 6.29 -16.56 37.94
N GLY A 340 5.37 -16.47 38.89
CA GLY A 340 3.94 -16.35 38.62
C GLY A 340 3.56 -15.06 37.90
N LEU A 341 4.19 -13.93 38.25
CA LEU A 341 4.02 -12.65 37.55
C LEU A 341 4.55 -12.71 36.12
N ASP A 342 5.72 -13.31 35.91
CA ASP A 342 6.29 -13.47 34.56
C ASP A 342 5.41 -14.41 33.72
N ALA A 343 4.88 -15.48 34.25
CA ALA A 343 3.94 -16.37 33.57
C ALA A 343 2.63 -15.65 33.21
N ALA A 344 2.09 -14.82 34.09
CA ALA A 344 0.90 -14.02 33.84
C ALA A 344 1.15 -12.97 32.74
N MET A 345 2.32 -12.34 32.71
CA MET A 345 2.76 -11.46 31.65
C MET A 345 2.79 -12.19 30.31
N VAL A 346 3.38 -13.38 30.25
CA VAL A 346 3.48 -14.19 29.03
C VAL A 346 2.10 -14.62 28.52
N VAL A 347 1.15 -14.96 29.42
CA VAL A 347 -0.26 -15.22 29.04
C VAL A 347 -0.89 -14.00 28.37
N GLN A 348 -0.67 -12.80 28.93
CA GLN A 348 -1.23 -11.57 28.34
C GLN A 348 -0.55 -11.21 27.01
N LEU A 349 0.78 -11.33 26.93
CA LEU A 349 1.52 -11.15 25.66
C LEU A 349 1.02 -12.10 24.58
N SER A 350 0.78 -13.36 24.91
CA SER A 350 0.28 -14.34 23.93
C SER A 350 -1.08 -13.97 23.35
N ARG A 351 -1.94 -13.31 24.15
CA ARG A 351 -3.22 -12.77 23.65
C ARG A 351 -3.04 -11.57 22.73
N VAL A 352 -2.10 -10.66 23.06
CA VAL A 352 -1.76 -9.51 22.18
C VAL A 352 -1.33 -9.98 20.80
N TYR A 353 -0.56 -11.08 20.73
CA TYR A 353 -0.11 -11.66 19.45
C TYR A 353 -1.11 -12.62 18.80
N GLY A 354 -2.31 -12.81 19.38
CA GLY A 354 -3.33 -13.70 18.86
C GLY A 354 -2.97 -15.19 18.94
N LEU A 355 -2.00 -15.54 19.79
CA LEU A 355 -1.47 -16.90 19.97
C LEU A 355 -1.65 -17.34 21.44
N PRO A 356 -2.89 -17.50 21.93
CA PRO A 356 -3.13 -17.73 23.35
C PRO A 356 -2.37 -18.94 23.87
N LEU A 357 -1.72 -18.74 25.01
CA LEU A 357 -1.05 -19.76 25.79
C LEU A 357 -1.80 -20.01 27.10
N THR A 358 -1.84 -21.26 27.53
CA THR A 358 -2.31 -21.62 28.84
C THR A 358 -1.30 -21.19 29.92
N ARG A 359 -1.73 -21.12 31.19
CA ARG A 359 -0.83 -20.83 32.32
C ARG A 359 0.32 -21.84 32.41
N ALA A 360 0.07 -23.13 32.14
CA ALA A 360 1.08 -24.17 32.14
C ALA A 360 2.12 -23.99 31.02
N GLU A 361 1.69 -23.68 29.80
CA GLU A 361 2.58 -23.42 28.69
C GLU A 361 3.42 -22.15 28.91
N SER A 362 2.81 -21.10 29.42
CA SER A 362 3.51 -19.85 29.78
C SER A 362 4.53 -20.08 30.91
N GLY A 363 4.21 -20.87 31.92
CA GLY A 363 5.14 -21.25 32.94
C GLY A 363 6.34 -22.05 32.42
N ARG A 364 6.11 -23.00 31.48
CA ARG A 364 7.19 -23.75 30.83
C ARG A 364 8.08 -22.80 29.97
N LEU A 365 7.47 -21.87 29.24
CA LEU A 365 8.21 -20.90 28.44
C LEU A 365 9.10 -20.01 29.31
N VAL A 366 8.54 -19.49 30.44
CA VAL A 366 9.30 -18.72 31.42
C VAL A 366 10.45 -19.55 32.02
N ALA A 367 10.21 -20.81 32.35
CA ALA A 367 11.24 -21.69 32.88
C ALA A 367 12.40 -21.92 31.86
N VAL A 368 12.07 -22.15 30.61
CA VAL A 368 13.08 -22.28 29.52
C VAL A 368 13.90 -20.99 29.38
N ILE A 369 13.25 -19.83 29.32
CA ILE A 369 13.93 -18.54 29.22
C ILE A 369 14.84 -18.30 30.43
N SER A 370 14.31 -18.51 31.64
CA SER A 370 15.04 -18.33 32.90
C SER A 370 16.25 -19.24 33.00
N ALA A 371 16.15 -20.48 32.55
CA ALA A 371 17.28 -21.42 32.51
C ALA A 371 18.37 -20.93 31.55
N GLN A 372 18.02 -20.41 30.37
CA GLN A 372 19.00 -19.84 29.44
C GLN A 372 19.66 -18.57 30.00
N LEU A 373 18.86 -17.70 30.65
CA LEU A 373 19.39 -16.52 31.33
C LEU A 373 20.35 -16.88 32.47
N ALA A 374 20.03 -17.86 33.28
CA ALA A 374 20.88 -18.36 34.34
C ALA A 374 22.21 -18.93 33.80
N ALA A 375 22.15 -19.68 32.69
CA ALA A 375 23.34 -20.21 32.03
C ALA A 375 24.24 -19.12 31.44
N LEU A 376 23.65 -18.08 30.86
CA LEU A 376 24.39 -16.96 30.23
C LEU A 376 24.94 -15.97 31.26
N MET A 377 24.17 -15.67 32.30
CA MET A 377 24.49 -14.63 33.28
C MET A 377 25.11 -15.19 34.55
N GLY A 378 24.95 -16.50 34.84
CA GLY A 378 25.50 -17.15 36.04
C GLY A 378 27.01 -17.02 36.15
N ALA A 379 27.76 -17.11 35.04
CA ALA A 379 29.20 -16.88 35.01
C ALA A 379 29.56 -15.42 35.32
N ILE A 380 28.77 -14.45 34.84
CA ILE A 380 29.00 -13.00 34.99
C ILE A 380 28.59 -12.57 36.41
N TRP A 381 27.43 -13.07 36.89
CA TRP A 381 26.91 -12.73 38.20
C TRP A 381 27.64 -13.44 39.35
N GLY A 382 28.13 -14.66 39.12
CA GLY A 382 29.00 -15.36 40.05
C GLY A 382 30.24 -14.56 40.38
N MET A 383 30.94 -14.01 39.39
CA MET A 383 32.11 -13.15 39.60
C MET A 383 31.77 -11.82 40.30
N GLN A 384 30.60 -11.22 39.99
CA GLN A 384 30.20 -9.95 40.60
C GLN A 384 29.66 -10.14 42.04
N LEU A 385 29.03 -11.28 42.35
CA LEU A 385 28.63 -11.63 43.71
C LEU A 385 29.86 -11.85 44.63
N VAL A 386 30.89 -12.51 44.12
CA VAL A 386 32.18 -12.65 44.84
C VAL A 386 32.83 -11.29 45.06
N ALA A 387 32.86 -10.45 44.03
CA ALA A 387 33.43 -9.09 44.11
C ALA A 387 32.61 -8.15 45.03
N SER A 388 31.27 -8.30 45.09
CA SER A 388 30.42 -7.49 46.00
C SER A 388 30.40 -8.01 47.42
N ALA A 389 30.58 -9.31 47.66
CA ALA A 389 30.75 -9.86 49.00
C ALA A 389 32.08 -9.38 49.62
N LEU A 390 33.12 -9.23 48.81
CA LEU A 390 34.42 -8.64 49.25
C LEU A 390 34.34 -7.12 49.50
N LYS A 391 33.44 -6.39 48.83
CA LYS A 391 33.17 -4.93 49.01
C LYS A 391 32.15 -4.63 50.08
N GLY A 392 31.30 -5.59 50.47
CA GLY A 392 30.18 -5.42 51.39
C GLY A 392 30.53 -5.25 52.86
N MET A 393 31.82 -5.21 53.21
CA MET A 393 32.27 -4.96 54.60
C MET A 393 32.46 -3.48 54.96
N SER A 394 32.11 -2.55 54.08
CA SER A 394 32.19 -1.13 54.38
C SER A 394 31.14 -0.30 53.66
N ALA A 395 30.27 0.29 54.43
CA ALA A 395 29.50 1.52 54.23
C ALA A 395 27.98 1.32 54.35
N GLY A 396 27.36 2.00 55.33
CA GLY A 396 25.95 2.16 55.60
C GLY A 396 25.13 2.79 54.49
N LEU A 397 24.90 2.01 53.42
CA LEU A 397 23.90 2.37 52.40
C LEU A 397 22.51 2.21 53.02
N SER A 398 21.63 3.23 52.87
CA SER A 398 20.29 3.15 53.42
C SER A 398 19.55 1.94 52.83
N VAL A 399 18.77 1.25 53.67
CA VAL A 399 17.95 0.06 53.32
C VAL A 399 17.13 0.30 52.03
N VAL A 400 16.70 1.54 51.77
CA VAL A 400 15.92 1.95 50.61
C VAL A 400 16.74 1.88 49.32
N VAL A 401 18.02 2.25 49.36
CA VAL A 401 18.91 2.20 48.19
C VAL A 401 19.21 0.77 47.78
N THR A 402 19.41 -0.10 48.78
CA THR A 402 19.64 -1.54 48.59
C THR A 402 18.36 -2.22 48.05
N ALA A 403 17.20 -1.90 48.62
CA ALA A 403 15.90 -2.39 48.13
C ALA A 403 15.62 -1.99 46.67
N ALA A 404 15.86 -0.73 46.31
CA ALA A 404 15.69 -0.26 44.94
C ALA A 404 16.66 -0.94 43.96
N ALA A 405 17.89 -1.24 44.37
CA ALA A 405 18.84 -1.98 43.57
C ALA A 405 18.39 -3.42 43.28
N GLN A 406 17.86 -4.11 44.29
CA GLN A 406 17.28 -5.46 44.14
C GLN A 406 16.05 -5.45 43.24
N GLY A 407 15.14 -4.47 43.46
CA GLY A 407 13.97 -4.27 42.60
C GLY A 407 14.34 -4.02 41.12
N ALA A 408 15.42 -3.25 40.86
CA ALA A 408 15.91 -3.02 39.52
C ALA A 408 16.45 -4.30 38.82
N LEU A 409 17.06 -5.21 39.57
CA LEU A 409 17.46 -6.51 39.01
C LEU A 409 16.23 -7.35 38.63
N GLY A 410 15.20 -7.37 39.51
CA GLY A 410 13.92 -8.01 39.21
C GLY A 410 13.24 -7.42 37.95
N TRP A 411 13.26 -6.10 37.81
CA TRP A 411 12.79 -5.40 36.63
C TRP A 411 13.56 -5.85 35.36
N TYR A 412 14.89 -5.83 35.39
CA TYR A 412 15.73 -6.23 34.26
C TYR A 412 15.46 -7.68 33.84
N ALA A 413 15.35 -8.61 34.80
CA ALA A 413 15.00 -9.99 34.49
C ALA A 413 13.64 -10.11 33.81
N THR A 414 12.64 -9.33 34.23
CA THR A 414 11.30 -9.32 33.60
C THR A 414 11.34 -8.71 32.20
N VAL A 415 12.17 -7.67 31.94
CA VAL A 415 12.38 -7.14 30.58
C VAL A 415 12.93 -8.24 29.68
N LEU A 416 13.95 -8.97 30.11
CA LEU A 416 14.53 -10.06 29.34
C LEU A 416 13.53 -11.18 29.04
N ILE A 417 12.78 -11.62 30.06
CA ILE A 417 11.73 -12.64 29.90
C ILE A 417 10.64 -12.16 28.94
N GLY A 418 10.17 -10.92 29.09
CA GLY A 418 9.16 -10.33 28.25
C GLY A 418 9.58 -10.24 26.78
N ARG A 419 10.79 -9.75 26.53
CA ARG A 419 11.34 -9.66 25.17
C ARG A 419 11.59 -11.02 24.52
N ALA A 420 12.06 -12.00 25.30
CA ALA A 420 12.27 -13.36 24.83
C ALA A 420 10.93 -14.05 24.49
N ALA A 421 9.92 -13.88 25.34
CA ALA A 421 8.57 -14.37 25.09
C ALA A 421 7.94 -13.69 23.87
N GLU A 422 8.10 -12.37 23.72
CA GLU A 422 7.65 -11.60 22.56
C GLU A 422 8.27 -12.16 21.26
N ARG A 423 9.58 -12.35 21.21
CA ARG A 423 10.29 -12.94 20.06
C ARG A 423 9.76 -14.33 19.71
N TYR A 424 9.54 -15.17 20.71
CA TYR A 424 8.96 -16.51 20.54
C TYR A 424 7.55 -16.46 19.94
N LEU A 425 6.72 -15.52 20.38
CA LEU A 425 5.36 -15.33 19.89
C LEU A 425 5.33 -14.76 18.48
N ILE A 426 6.18 -13.77 18.16
CA ILE A 426 6.32 -13.21 16.79
C ILE A 426 6.70 -14.32 15.81
N ALA A 427 7.58 -15.24 16.22
CA ALA A 427 8.00 -16.38 15.40
C ALA A 427 6.96 -17.55 15.38
N GLY A 428 5.70 -17.31 15.77
CA GLY A 428 4.64 -18.33 15.71
C GLY A 428 4.81 -19.47 16.73
N LYS A 429 5.21 -19.15 17.96
CA LYS A 429 5.52 -20.12 19.03
C LYS A 429 6.75 -21.00 18.72
N SER A 430 7.75 -20.40 18.08
CA SER A 430 8.99 -21.08 17.70
C SER A 430 10.21 -20.26 18.12
N TRP A 431 11.31 -20.96 18.43
CA TRP A 431 12.61 -20.33 18.64
C TRP A 431 13.45 -20.20 17.33
N GLY A 432 12.89 -20.67 16.19
CA GLY A 432 13.62 -20.79 14.94
C GLY A 432 14.72 -21.86 14.97
N GLU A 433 15.49 -21.95 13.90
CA GLU A 433 16.57 -22.95 13.76
C GLU A 433 17.70 -22.77 14.78
N ALA A 434 17.94 -21.52 15.20
CA ALA A 434 19.01 -21.20 16.14
C ALA A 434 18.69 -21.59 17.61
N GLY A 435 17.47 -21.94 17.91
CA GLY A 435 17.00 -22.40 19.22
C GLY A 435 16.95 -21.32 20.32
N ALA A 436 16.40 -21.69 21.48
CA ALA A 436 16.16 -20.78 22.60
C ALA A 436 17.46 -20.12 23.13
N LYS A 437 18.54 -20.85 23.21
CA LYS A 437 19.83 -20.35 23.73
C LYS A 437 20.33 -19.15 22.94
N ARG A 438 20.36 -19.27 21.60
CA ARG A 438 20.83 -18.19 20.72
C ARG A 438 19.87 -17.00 20.73
N ALA A 439 18.57 -17.26 20.69
CA ALA A 439 17.55 -16.22 20.73
C ALA A 439 17.62 -15.37 22.00
N VAL A 440 17.81 -16.01 23.17
CA VAL A 440 17.95 -15.30 24.44
C VAL A 440 19.30 -14.57 24.53
N ALA A 441 20.38 -15.16 24.03
CA ALA A 441 21.69 -14.49 23.99
C ALA A 441 21.67 -13.21 23.15
N ASP A 442 21.04 -13.25 21.98
CA ASP A 442 20.90 -12.08 21.10
C ASP A 442 20.11 -10.95 21.78
N ILE A 443 19.06 -11.29 22.56
CA ILE A 443 18.27 -10.30 23.30
C ILE A 443 19.12 -9.68 24.41
N VAL A 444 19.85 -10.48 25.16
CA VAL A 444 20.76 -9.97 26.22
C VAL A 444 21.80 -9.03 25.61
N ALA A 445 22.37 -9.36 24.45
CA ALA A 445 23.36 -8.54 23.77
C ALA A 445 22.78 -7.24 23.17
N SER A 446 21.51 -7.23 22.80
CA SER A 446 20.84 -6.08 22.18
C SER A 446 20.34 -5.02 23.17
N LEU A 447 20.26 -5.33 24.46
CA LEU A 447 19.71 -4.44 25.48
C LEU A 447 20.80 -3.72 26.25
N ASP A 448 20.67 -2.39 26.38
CA ASP A 448 21.53 -1.61 27.27
C ASP A 448 21.14 -1.83 28.73
N ARG A 449 21.84 -2.75 29.38
CA ARG A 449 21.65 -3.14 30.76
C ARG A 449 21.70 -1.94 31.73
N ASP A 450 22.71 -1.08 31.55
CA ASP A 450 22.97 -0.02 32.54
C ASP A 450 21.91 1.08 32.45
N SER A 451 21.42 1.37 31.25
CA SER A 451 20.29 2.29 31.04
C SER A 451 19.01 1.73 31.69
N ILE A 452 18.69 0.46 31.43
CA ILE A 452 17.48 -0.19 32.01
C ILE A 452 17.54 -0.23 33.55
N LEU A 453 18.68 -0.56 34.13
CA LEU A 453 18.84 -0.61 35.58
C LEU A 453 18.72 0.78 36.22
N ARG A 454 19.19 1.82 35.56
CA ARG A 454 19.06 3.21 36.01
C ARG A 454 17.61 3.66 35.99
N GLU A 455 16.91 3.48 34.86
CA GLU A 455 15.49 3.78 34.72
C GLU A 455 14.67 3.04 35.77
N ALA A 456 14.91 1.74 35.95
CA ALA A 456 14.22 0.91 36.96
C ALA A 456 14.41 1.45 38.37
N ARG A 457 15.62 1.82 38.78
CA ARG A 457 15.91 2.40 40.10
C ARG A 457 15.15 3.70 40.31
N GLU A 458 15.17 4.59 39.35
CA GLU A 458 14.48 5.89 39.44
C GLU A 458 12.97 5.71 39.61
N GLU A 459 12.36 4.86 38.79
CA GLU A 459 10.91 4.61 38.85
C GLU A 459 10.48 3.90 40.13
N ILE A 460 11.26 2.90 40.60
CA ILE A 460 11.00 2.21 41.87
C ILE A 460 11.13 3.20 43.04
N LEU A 461 12.20 4.01 43.08
CA LEU A 461 12.37 5.01 44.15
C LEU A 461 11.22 6.03 44.19
N LYS A 462 10.77 6.48 43.01
CA LYS A 462 9.61 7.36 42.92
C LYS A 462 8.36 6.74 43.51
N ARG A 463 8.08 5.48 43.25
CA ARG A 463 6.94 4.73 43.79
C ARG A 463 7.05 4.46 45.27
N LEU A 464 8.25 4.13 45.77
CA LEU A 464 8.49 3.91 47.21
C LEU A 464 8.31 5.19 48.02
N LYS A 465 8.74 6.35 47.46
CA LYS A 465 8.53 7.66 48.11
C LYS A 465 7.06 8.07 48.12
N ALA A 466 6.34 7.90 47.02
CA ALA A 466 4.92 8.21 46.92
C ALA A 466 4.01 7.38 47.87
N ARG A 467 4.47 6.21 48.31
CA ARG A 467 3.75 5.34 49.24
C ARG A 467 4.03 5.68 50.73
N ARG A 468 5.08 6.46 51.00
CA ARG A 468 5.45 6.92 52.33
C ARG A 468 4.93 8.34 52.67
N ALA A 469 4.52 9.08 51.65
CA ALA A 469 3.79 10.34 51.78
C ALA A 469 2.28 10.10 51.83
#